data_fe40b81f199a87b15e8ae02a29b4a56e
#
_entry.id   fe40b81f199a87b15e8ae02a29b4a56e
#
_cell.length_a   1.000
_cell.length_b   1.000
_cell.length_c   1.000
_cell.angle_alpha   90.00
_cell.angle_beta   90.00
_cell.angle_gamma   90.00
#
_symmetry.space_group_name_H-M   'P 1'
#
loop_
_entity.id
_entity.type
_entity.pdbx_description
1 polymer ?
#
loop_
_entity_poly.entity_id
_entity_poly.type
_entity_poly.pdbx_seq_one_letter_code
_entity_poly.pdbx_strand_id
1 'polypeptide(L)'
;IFEEMKRLLIILALAMIPWGLSAQSSILDGIFDDYAGKKEYQSVIYGKTMLSIMKEGASSDVKDLLDGIKMIRIISYKGTDDVLCNQVLAAIRKDYRMISRISGDGRISSFYLFEPEKRKNDMSFVMTVLGSEESVVMEIIGNFDVKDISRLSVMGQKR
;
A
#
# COMPACT_ATOMS: atom_id res chain seq x y z
N ILE A 1 -29.54 -4.21 42.00
CA ILE A 1 -28.69 -5.31 41.48
C ILE A 1 -28.66 -5.28 39.97
N PHE A 2 -29.79 -5.11 39.30
CA PHE A 2 -29.85 -5.08 37.82
C PHE A 2 -29.18 -3.82 37.24
N GLU A 3 -29.33 -2.66 37.85
CA GLU A 3 -28.71 -1.40 37.43
C GLU A 3 -27.19 -1.40 37.67
N GLU A 4 -26.75 -2.00 38.74
CA GLU A 4 -25.33 -2.17 39.06
C GLU A 4 -24.65 -3.14 38.05
N MET A 5 -25.31 -4.25 37.71
CA MET A 5 -24.83 -5.19 36.68
C MET A 5 -24.75 -4.56 35.28
N LYS A 6 -25.74 -3.73 34.91
CA LYS A 6 -25.69 -2.99 33.63
C LYS A 6 -24.54 -2.00 33.59
N ARG A 7 -24.28 -1.28 34.67
CA ARG A 7 -23.11 -0.37 34.77
C ARG A 7 -21.80 -1.15 34.67
N LEU A 8 -21.70 -2.29 35.33
CA LEU A 8 -20.52 -3.15 35.27
C LEU A 8 -20.27 -3.70 33.86
N LEU A 9 -21.33 -4.12 33.15
CA LEU A 9 -21.26 -4.59 31.76
C LEU A 9 -20.86 -3.48 30.78
N ILE A 10 -21.33 -2.24 31.00
CA ILE A 10 -20.95 -1.09 30.16
C ILE A 10 -19.48 -0.72 30.40
N ILE A 11 -19.01 -0.77 31.65
CA ILE A 11 -17.61 -0.53 31.97
C ILE A 11 -16.71 -1.63 31.42
N LEU A 12 -17.16 -2.88 31.45
CA LEU A 12 -16.41 -4.01 30.86
C LEU A 12 -16.38 -3.93 29.34
N ALA A 13 -17.46 -3.49 28.69
CA ALA A 13 -17.52 -3.28 27.24
C ALA A 13 -16.62 -2.10 26.78
N LEU A 14 -16.49 -1.05 27.59
CA LEU A 14 -15.57 0.06 27.34
C LEU A 14 -14.10 -0.30 27.60
N ALA A 15 -13.82 -1.29 28.46
CA ALA A 15 -12.47 -1.78 28.71
C ALA A 15 -11.98 -2.75 27.62
N MET A 16 -12.86 -3.23 26.74
CA MET A 16 -12.52 -4.07 25.59
C MET A 16 -12.29 -3.28 24.29
N ILE A 17 -12.17 -1.98 24.36
CA ILE A 17 -11.59 -1.22 23.23
C ILE A 17 -10.11 -1.59 23.23
N PRO A 18 -9.62 -2.33 22.23
CA PRO A 18 -8.21 -2.65 22.15
C PRO A 18 -7.45 -1.35 21.95
N TRP A 19 -6.88 -0.85 23.02
CA TRP A 19 -5.87 0.18 22.97
C TRP A 19 -4.68 -0.42 22.22
N GLY A 20 -4.49 -0.03 20.96
CA GLY A 20 -3.27 -0.35 20.27
C GLY A 20 -3.38 -1.23 19.04
N LEU A 21 -4.46 -1.16 18.28
CA LEU A 21 -4.34 -1.28 16.84
C LEU A 21 -4.11 0.14 16.29
N SER A 22 -2.93 0.67 16.52
CA SER A 22 -2.36 1.58 15.55
C SER A 22 -1.99 0.71 14.33
N ALA A 23 -2.99 0.22 13.61
CA ALA A 23 -2.85 -0.08 12.22
C ALA A 23 -2.19 1.16 11.63
N GLN A 24 -0.98 1.03 11.09
CA GLN A 24 -0.32 2.12 10.41
C GLN A 24 -1.27 2.57 9.30
N SER A 25 -2.03 3.63 9.57
CA SER A 25 -2.97 4.19 8.63
C SER A 25 -2.17 4.91 7.56
N SER A 26 -2.22 4.39 6.34
CA SER A 26 -1.78 5.14 5.18
C SER A 26 -2.84 6.14 4.77
N ILE A 27 -2.42 7.27 4.23
CA ILE A 27 -3.30 8.27 3.63
C ILE A 27 -4.16 7.68 2.49
N LEU A 28 -3.76 6.54 1.93
CA LEU A 28 -4.47 5.84 0.86
C LEU A 28 -5.47 4.77 1.36
N ASP A 29 -5.58 4.53 2.66
CA ASP A 29 -6.46 3.47 3.21
C ASP A 29 -7.90 3.60 2.74
N GLY A 30 -8.47 4.80 2.76
CA GLY A 30 -9.81 5.07 2.28
C GLY A 30 -10.01 4.72 0.81
N ILE A 31 -9.03 5.01 -0.05
CA ILE A 31 -9.09 4.69 -1.48
C ILE A 31 -9.04 3.17 -1.68
N PHE A 32 -8.11 2.47 -1.02
CA PHE A 32 -8.02 1.02 -1.13
C PHE A 32 -9.29 0.33 -0.62
N ASP A 33 -9.89 0.79 0.46
CA ASP A 33 -11.13 0.26 1.01
C ASP A 33 -12.31 0.50 0.05
N ASP A 34 -12.42 1.69 -0.53
CA ASP A 34 -13.49 2.04 -1.46
C ASP A 34 -13.46 1.18 -2.74
N TYR A 35 -12.29 0.85 -3.23
CA TYR A 35 -12.14 0.08 -4.47
C TYR A 35 -12.14 -1.43 -4.25
N ALA A 36 -11.86 -1.93 -3.06
CA ALA A 36 -11.81 -3.36 -2.75
C ALA A 36 -13.13 -4.11 -2.99
N GLY A 37 -14.27 -3.42 -2.89
CA GLY A 37 -15.61 -4.02 -3.09
C GLY A 37 -16.19 -3.82 -4.49
N LYS A 38 -15.52 -3.11 -5.38
CA LYS A 38 -16.05 -2.80 -6.72
C LYS A 38 -15.77 -3.94 -7.70
N LYS A 39 -16.79 -4.42 -8.38
CA LYS A 39 -16.72 -5.59 -9.29
C LYS A 39 -15.73 -5.45 -10.45
N GLU A 40 -15.48 -4.23 -10.90
CA GLU A 40 -14.62 -3.94 -12.05
C GLU A 40 -13.14 -3.88 -11.69
N TYR A 41 -12.84 -3.90 -10.39
CA TYR A 41 -11.48 -3.77 -9.86
C TYR A 41 -11.01 -5.07 -9.23
N GLN A 42 -9.75 -5.37 -9.42
CA GLN A 42 -9.05 -6.37 -8.62
C GLN A 42 -8.30 -5.65 -7.51
N SER A 43 -8.47 -6.13 -6.29
CA SER A 43 -7.74 -5.64 -5.13
C SER A 43 -6.98 -6.77 -4.47
N VAL A 44 -5.69 -6.58 -4.26
CA VAL A 44 -4.79 -7.57 -3.64
C VAL A 44 -4.03 -6.92 -2.50
N ILE A 45 -3.95 -7.61 -1.37
CA ILE A 45 -3.17 -7.20 -0.21
C ILE A 45 -2.26 -8.36 0.21
N TYR A 46 -0.95 -8.11 0.22
CA TYR A 46 0.05 -9.01 0.76
C TYR A 46 0.53 -8.47 2.11
N GLY A 47 0.09 -9.08 3.19
CA GLY A 47 0.55 -8.79 4.54
C GLY A 47 1.78 -9.61 4.93
N LYS A 48 2.23 -9.48 6.17
CA LYS A 48 3.47 -10.11 6.69
C LYS A 48 3.55 -11.61 6.44
N THR A 49 2.47 -12.33 6.64
CA THR A 49 2.45 -13.80 6.47
C THR A 49 2.72 -14.19 5.02
N MET A 50 2.04 -13.53 4.07
CA MET A 50 2.25 -13.82 2.65
C MET A 50 3.63 -13.43 2.18
N LEU A 51 4.14 -12.28 2.63
CA LEU A 51 5.50 -11.84 2.34
C LEU A 51 6.55 -12.81 2.88
N SER A 52 6.34 -13.41 4.06
CA SER A 52 7.20 -14.45 4.62
C SER A 52 7.22 -15.71 3.74
N ILE A 53 6.06 -16.15 3.26
CA ILE A 53 5.96 -17.30 2.33
C ILE A 53 6.70 -16.99 1.02
N MET A 54 6.55 -15.79 0.48
CA MET A 54 7.24 -15.37 -0.74
C MET A 54 8.76 -15.37 -0.59
N LYS A 55 9.27 -15.04 0.61
CA LYS A 55 10.71 -15.09 0.92
C LYS A 55 11.29 -16.48 0.82
N GLU A 56 10.55 -17.51 1.23
CA GLU A 56 11.06 -18.89 1.26
C GLU A 56 11.49 -19.39 -0.13
N GLY A 57 10.78 -18.96 -1.18
CA GLY A 57 11.10 -19.32 -2.58
C GLY A 57 11.95 -18.30 -3.34
N ALA A 58 12.38 -17.22 -2.70
CA ALA A 58 13.05 -16.10 -3.38
C ALA A 58 14.57 -16.22 -3.39
N SER A 59 15.23 -15.56 -4.35
CA SER A 59 16.68 -15.34 -4.35
C SER A 59 17.10 -14.44 -3.18
N SER A 60 18.39 -14.44 -2.82
CA SER A 60 18.91 -13.64 -1.69
C SER A 60 18.62 -12.15 -1.85
N ASP A 61 18.77 -11.60 -3.04
CA ASP A 61 18.52 -10.18 -3.33
C ASP A 61 17.05 -9.80 -3.11
N VAL A 62 16.12 -10.70 -3.48
CA VAL A 62 14.68 -10.50 -3.26
C VAL A 62 14.32 -10.68 -1.78
N LYS A 63 14.98 -11.59 -1.07
CA LYS A 63 14.79 -11.76 0.38
C LYS A 63 15.12 -10.48 1.14
N ASP A 64 16.28 -9.90 0.86
CA ASP A 64 16.74 -8.67 1.51
C ASP A 64 15.75 -7.51 1.28
N LEU A 65 15.21 -7.42 0.07
CA LEU A 65 14.17 -6.44 -0.24
C LEU A 65 12.88 -6.69 0.54
N LEU A 66 12.39 -7.94 0.56
CA LEU A 66 11.15 -8.31 1.24
C LEU A 66 11.24 -8.16 2.76
N ASP A 67 12.44 -8.23 3.35
CA ASP A 67 12.64 -8.08 4.79
C ASP A 67 12.20 -6.72 5.33
N GLY A 68 12.38 -5.67 4.55
CA GLY A 68 11.95 -4.33 4.93
C GLY A 68 10.47 -4.04 4.67
N ILE A 69 9.81 -4.86 3.86
CA ILE A 69 8.43 -4.62 3.44
C ILE A 69 7.45 -5.23 4.46
N LYS A 70 6.47 -4.43 4.88
CA LYS A 70 5.42 -4.85 5.81
C LYS A 70 4.11 -5.16 5.10
N MET A 71 3.81 -4.46 4.02
CA MET A 71 2.58 -4.61 3.26
C MET A 71 2.80 -4.17 1.81
N ILE A 72 2.22 -4.92 0.90
CA ILE A 72 2.03 -4.51 -0.50
C ILE A 72 0.54 -4.59 -0.80
N ARG A 73 -0.02 -3.55 -1.39
CA ARG A 73 -1.40 -3.58 -1.86
C ARG A 73 -1.52 -2.98 -3.25
N ILE A 74 -2.42 -3.56 -4.02
CA ILE A 74 -2.57 -3.29 -5.43
C ILE A 74 -4.05 -3.17 -5.76
N ILE A 75 -4.42 -2.14 -6.52
CA ILE A 75 -5.70 -2.05 -7.23
C ILE A 75 -5.39 -2.07 -8.71
N SER A 76 -6.06 -2.91 -9.47
CA SER A 76 -5.97 -2.92 -10.92
C SER A 76 -7.35 -2.87 -11.58
N TYR A 77 -7.39 -2.23 -12.73
CA TYR A 77 -8.57 -2.04 -13.57
C TYR A 77 -8.19 -2.32 -15.02
N LYS A 78 -9.01 -3.09 -15.73
CA LYS A 78 -8.82 -3.32 -17.16
C LYS A 78 -9.29 -2.11 -17.96
N GLY A 79 -8.37 -1.40 -18.55
CA GLY A 79 -8.61 -0.17 -19.30
C GLY A 79 -8.03 1.07 -18.62
N THR A 80 -8.38 2.22 -19.15
CA THR A 80 -7.92 3.51 -18.64
C THR A 80 -8.80 3.99 -17.49
N ASP A 81 -8.20 4.23 -16.33
CA ASP A 81 -8.87 4.80 -15.16
C ASP A 81 -8.09 6.01 -14.63
N ASP A 82 -8.32 7.15 -15.23
CA ASP A 82 -7.74 8.41 -14.78
C ASP A 82 -8.37 8.92 -13.49
N VAL A 83 -9.61 8.55 -13.18
CA VAL A 83 -10.29 8.93 -11.92
C VAL A 83 -9.56 8.33 -10.73
N LEU A 84 -9.28 7.03 -10.74
CA LEU A 84 -8.53 6.37 -9.67
C LEU A 84 -7.14 6.98 -9.52
N CYS A 85 -6.40 7.12 -10.60
CA CYS A 85 -5.06 7.72 -10.58
C CYS A 85 -5.07 9.15 -10.04
N ASN A 86 -6.04 9.96 -10.44
CA ASN A 86 -6.18 11.34 -9.96
C ASN A 86 -6.57 11.42 -8.49
N GLN A 87 -7.40 10.52 -7.98
CA GLN A 87 -7.72 10.43 -6.55
C GLN A 87 -6.48 10.12 -5.71
N VAL A 88 -5.67 9.18 -6.16
CA VAL A 88 -4.39 8.85 -5.50
C VAL A 88 -3.46 10.05 -5.51
N LEU A 89 -3.27 10.71 -6.65
CA LEU A 89 -2.41 11.88 -6.77
C LEU A 89 -2.88 13.04 -5.88
N ALA A 90 -4.18 13.28 -5.79
CA ALA A 90 -4.74 14.30 -4.90
C ALA A 90 -4.46 14.00 -3.43
N ALA A 91 -4.53 12.72 -3.04
CA ALA A 91 -4.29 12.28 -1.66
C ALA A 91 -2.81 12.42 -1.25
N ILE A 92 -1.86 12.12 -2.15
CA ILE A 92 -0.43 12.08 -1.84
C ILE A 92 0.32 13.39 -2.13
N ARG A 93 -0.34 14.37 -2.75
CA ARG A 93 0.26 15.59 -3.31
C ARG A 93 1.15 16.37 -2.34
N LYS A 94 0.78 16.43 -1.04
CA LYS A 94 1.47 17.27 -0.06
C LYS A 94 2.70 16.61 0.55
N ASP A 95 2.64 15.30 0.76
CA ASP A 95 3.59 14.59 1.61
C ASP A 95 4.54 13.69 0.82
N TYR A 96 4.18 13.36 -0.43
CA TYR A 96 4.98 12.49 -1.29
C TYR A 96 5.74 13.31 -2.31
N ARG A 97 6.98 12.91 -2.56
CA ARG A 97 7.75 13.44 -3.69
C ARG A 97 7.71 12.49 -4.88
N MET A 98 7.60 13.03 -6.07
CA MET A 98 7.77 12.24 -7.29
C MET A 98 9.23 11.86 -7.46
N ILE A 99 9.49 10.55 -7.63
CA ILE A 99 10.82 10.02 -7.90
C ILE A 99 11.07 9.97 -9.40
N SER A 100 10.10 9.46 -10.15
CA SER A 100 10.23 9.19 -11.59
C SER A 100 8.87 9.17 -12.27
N ARG A 101 8.89 9.46 -13.56
CA ARG A 101 7.77 9.25 -14.48
C ARG A 101 8.31 8.68 -15.78
N ILE A 102 7.72 7.59 -16.21
CA ILE A 102 8.10 6.88 -17.44
C ILE A 102 6.87 6.84 -18.35
N SER A 103 7.02 7.33 -19.58
CA SER A 103 5.95 7.31 -20.59
C SER A 103 6.42 6.51 -21.79
N GLY A 104 5.58 5.61 -22.26
CA GLY A 104 5.86 4.78 -23.44
C GLY A 104 4.81 3.69 -23.60
N ASP A 105 4.67 3.15 -24.80
CA ASP A 105 3.79 2.02 -25.13
C ASP A 105 2.34 2.18 -24.65
N GLY A 106 1.80 3.39 -24.74
CA GLY A 106 0.42 3.67 -24.29
C GLY A 106 0.24 3.67 -22.78
N ARG A 107 1.33 3.79 -22.01
CA ARG A 107 1.33 3.82 -20.54
C ARG A 107 2.10 5.01 -20.00
N ILE A 108 1.63 5.52 -18.86
CA ILE A 108 2.35 6.47 -18.01
C ILE A 108 2.50 5.83 -16.64
N SER A 109 3.72 5.54 -16.26
CA SER A 109 4.05 5.02 -14.92
C SER A 109 4.69 6.12 -14.10
N SER A 110 4.15 6.42 -12.94
CA SER A 110 4.64 7.46 -12.04
C SER A 110 4.93 6.86 -10.67
N PHE A 111 6.04 7.30 -10.07
CA PHE A 111 6.55 6.74 -8.83
C PHE A 111 6.71 7.86 -7.80
N TYR A 112 6.20 7.62 -6.61
CA TYR A 112 6.18 8.59 -5.51
C TYR A 112 6.68 7.94 -4.23
N LEU A 113 7.34 8.73 -3.38
CA LEU A 113 7.86 8.27 -2.11
C LEU A 113 7.49 9.24 -0.99
N PHE A 114 7.01 8.67 0.10
CA PHE A 114 6.90 9.31 1.40
C PHE A 114 8.01 8.81 2.31
N GLU A 115 8.86 9.71 2.79
CA GLU A 115 9.89 9.45 3.79
C GLU A 115 9.52 10.19 5.07
N PRO A 116 9.24 9.46 6.17
CA PRO A 116 8.95 10.11 7.45
C PRO A 116 10.22 10.77 8.01
N GLU A 117 10.07 11.86 8.75
CA GLU A 117 11.18 12.56 9.41
C GLU A 117 11.94 11.68 10.40
N LYS A 118 11.24 10.73 11.04
CA LYS A 118 11.83 9.75 11.95
C LYS A 118 11.97 8.40 11.25
N ARG A 119 13.18 7.90 11.15
CA ARG A 119 13.48 6.57 10.58
C ARG A 119 12.75 5.38 11.25
N LYS A 120 12.10 5.62 12.39
CA LYS A 120 11.28 4.60 13.09
C LYS A 120 9.90 4.39 12.46
N ASN A 121 9.45 5.32 11.63
CA ASN A 121 8.16 5.23 10.96
C ASN A 121 8.36 4.62 9.57
N ASP A 122 7.32 3.96 9.08
CA ASP A 122 7.38 3.34 7.78
C ASP A 122 7.37 4.36 6.65
N MET A 123 8.11 4.04 5.61
CA MET A 123 8.01 4.69 4.33
C MET A 123 6.82 4.16 3.55
N SER A 124 6.31 4.95 2.62
CA SER A 124 5.31 4.51 1.64
C SER A 124 5.81 4.85 0.24
N PHE A 125 5.86 3.82 -0.60
CA PHE A 125 6.16 3.95 -2.01
C PHE A 125 4.88 3.70 -2.80
N VAL A 126 4.53 4.62 -3.68
CA VAL A 126 3.32 4.54 -4.50
C VAL A 126 3.71 4.55 -5.98
N MET A 127 3.18 3.59 -6.70
CA MET A 127 3.25 3.54 -8.15
C MET A 127 1.83 3.68 -8.73
N THR A 128 1.69 4.56 -9.69
CA THR A 128 0.48 4.62 -10.53
C THR A 128 0.85 4.30 -11.97
N VAL A 129 0.09 3.44 -12.60
CA VAL A 129 0.16 3.15 -14.02
C VAL A 129 -1.17 3.54 -14.65
N LEU A 130 -1.14 4.47 -15.57
CA LEU A 130 -2.28 4.83 -16.41
C LEU A 130 -2.01 4.34 -17.82
N GLY A 131 -2.70 3.28 -18.21
CA GLY A 131 -2.52 2.64 -19.51
C GLY A 131 -3.83 2.49 -20.27
N SER A 132 -3.72 2.23 -21.58
CA SER A 132 -4.88 1.97 -22.44
C SER A 132 -5.52 0.60 -22.16
N GLU A 133 -4.70 -0.37 -21.77
CA GLU A 133 -5.16 -1.75 -21.49
C GLU A 133 -5.38 -2.02 -20.02
N GLU A 134 -4.62 -1.38 -19.16
CA GLU A 134 -4.68 -1.57 -17.72
C GLU A 134 -4.24 -0.31 -16.98
N SER A 135 -4.94 -0.03 -15.88
CA SER A 135 -4.56 0.99 -14.90
C SER A 135 -4.29 0.31 -13.56
N VAL A 136 -3.20 0.69 -12.90
CA VAL A 136 -2.75 0.07 -11.64
C VAL A 136 -2.36 1.14 -10.64
N VAL A 137 -2.74 0.92 -9.40
CA VAL A 137 -2.21 1.62 -8.24
C VAL A 137 -1.60 0.59 -7.30
N MET A 138 -0.33 0.77 -6.95
CA MET A 138 0.38 -0.08 -6.00
C MET A 138 0.95 0.78 -4.88
N GLU A 139 0.85 0.30 -3.67
CA GLU A 139 1.51 0.87 -2.50
C GLU A 139 2.35 -0.19 -1.79
N ILE A 140 3.57 0.18 -1.45
CA ILE A 140 4.50 -0.62 -0.64
C ILE A 140 4.78 0.15 0.64
N ILE A 141 4.48 -0.45 1.78
CA ILE A 141 4.71 0.13 3.09
C ILE A 141 5.76 -0.69 3.82
N GLY A 142 6.72 -0.02 4.42
CA GLY A 142 7.76 -0.65 5.22
C GLY A 142 8.97 0.23 5.44
N ASN A 143 10.02 -0.39 5.94
CA ASN A 143 11.33 0.24 6.11
C ASN A 143 12.31 -0.44 5.16
N PHE A 144 12.48 0.12 3.99
CA PHE A 144 13.30 -0.41 2.90
C PHE A 144 14.24 0.67 2.36
N ASP A 145 15.31 0.26 1.67
CA ASP A 145 16.16 1.20 0.94
C ASP A 145 15.51 1.52 -0.43
N VAL A 146 15.42 2.81 -0.76
CA VAL A 146 14.90 3.27 -2.06
C VAL A 146 15.69 2.66 -3.23
N LYS A 147 16.98 2.40 -3.02
CA LYS A 147 17.83 1.71 -4.01
C LYS A 147 17.35 0.31 -4.34
N ASP A 148 16.77 -0.39 -3.37
CA ASP A 148 16.26 -1.75 -3.58
C ASP A 148 14.96 -1.74 -4.39
N ILE A 149 14.13 -0.71 -4.23
CA ILE A 149 12.92 -0.54 -5.04
C ILE A 149 13.24 -0.24 -6.51
N SER A 150 14.30 0.51 -6.77
CA SER A 150 14.72 0.77 -8.14
C SER A 150 15.09 -0.50 -8.91
N ARG A 151 15.55 -1.54 -8.21
CA ARG A 151 15.82 -2.87 -8.78
C ARG A 151 14.53 -3.59 -9.19
N LEU A 152 13.43 -3.41 -8.47
CA LEU A 152 12.12 -3.97 -8.86
C LEU A 152 11.60 -3.40 -10.18
N SER A 153 11.81 -2.11 -10.42
CA SER A 153 11.38 -1.46 -11.66
C SER A 153 12.14 -1.96 -12.88
N VAL A 154 13.40 -2.34 -12.71
CA VAL A 154 14.24 -2.92 -13.77
C VAL A 154 13.87 -4.38 -14.06
N MET A 155 13.46 -5.16 -13.04
CA MET A 155 13.04 -6.55 -13.20
C MET A 155 11.70 -6.69 -13.95
N GLY A 156 10.82 -5.70 -13.87
CA GLY A 156 9.56 -5.64 -14.62
C GLY A 156 9.70 -5.31 -16.11
N GLN A 157 10.86 -4.85 -16.55
CA GLN A 157 11.13 -4.46 -17.94
C GLN A 157 11.75 -5.58 -18.81
N LYS A 158 12.12 -6.71 -18.22
CA LYS A 158 12.61 -7.87 -18.98
C LYS A 158 11.46 -8.79 -19.40
N ARG A 159 10.69 -8.35 -20.38
CA ARG A 159 9.88 -9.21 -21.25
C ARG A 159 9.91 -8.68 -22.66
#